data_29d8d59611898a879c57df96ba83ad22
#
_entry.id   29d8d59611898a879c57df96ba83ad22
#
_cell.length_a   1.000
_cell.length_b   1.000
_cell.length_c   1.000
_cell.angle_alpha   90.00
_cell.angle_beta   90.00
_cell.angle_gamma   90.00
#
_symmetry.space_group_name_H-M   'P 1'
#
loop_
_entity.id
_entity.type
_entity.pdbx_description
1 polymer ?
#
loop_
_entity_poly.entity_id
_entity_poly.type
_entity_poly.pdbx_seq_one_letter_code
_entity_poly.pdbx_strand_id
1 'polypeptide(L)'
;HVRSLASAGMCWDCETDAEALHVAGCTREGSSQDVWGFDLLVNGALFAHREGSIAQEPDFEWRVALPKGTKRVQLFFPCLAETRLRELSLSGESFARKPAYDCRLLCLGDSITQGYTVHFPSLAYANGLALALNAECLNQSIAGETFNPEMVDGSIALQPDRVTIAYGTNDWNC
;
A
#
# COMPACT_ATOMS: atom_id res chain seq x y z
N HIS A 1 -9.22 15.95 4.23
CA HIS A 1 -7.85 16.42 3.96
C HIS A 1 -7.26 15.62 2.80
N VAL A 2 -6.65 16.26 1.79
CA VAL A 2 -6.14 15.56 0.57
C VAL A 2 -5.18 14.41 0.95
N ARG A 3 -4.34 14.60 1.96
CA ARG A 3 -3.35 13.62 2.40
C ARG A 3 -3.94 12.34 2.99
N SER A 4 -5.17 12.37 3.48
CA SER A 4 -5.88 11.17 3.96
C SER A 4 -6.45 10.31 2.82
N LEU A 5 -6.40 10.79 1.58
CA LEU A 5 -6.83 10.06 0.38
C LEU A 5 -5.71 9.25 -0.26
N ALA A 6 -4.45 9.47 0.15
CA ALA A 6 -3.32 8.69 -0.33
C ALA A 6 -3.50 7.21 -0.01
N SER A 7 -3.12 6.35 -0.95
CA SER A 7 -3.31 4.89 -0.85
C SER A 7 -2.22 4.20 -0.02
N ALA A 8 -1.58 4.94 0.90
CA ALA A 8 -0.50 4.44 1.74
C ALA A 8 -0.89 3.19 2.52
N GLY A 9 -0.04 2.18 2.48
CA GLY A 9 -0.28 0.90 3.17
C GLY A 9 -1.30 -0.01 2.50
N MET A 10 -1.96 0.44 1.42
CA MET A 10 -2.86 -0.43 0.67
C MET A 10 -2.05 -1.48 -0.10
N CYS A 11 -2.45 -2.72 0.06
CA CYS A 11 -1.88 -3.85 -0.66
C CYS A 11 -3.01 -4.81 -1.06
N TRP A 12 -3.10 -5.13 -2.34
CA TRP A 12 -3.89 -6.26 -2.79
C TRP A 12 -3.02 -7.51 -2.72
N ASP A 13 -3.44 -8.50 -1.93
CA ASP A 13 -2.66 -9.67 -1.58
C ASP A 13 -3.49 -10.94 -1.75
N CYS A 14 -3.04 -11.85 -2.59
CA CYS A 14 -3.72 -13.11 -2.81
C CYS A 14 -2.76 -14.25 -3.18
N GLU A 15 -3.19 -15.48 -2.93
CA GLU A 15 -2.63 -16.67 -3.56
C GLU A 15 -3.43 -17.00 -4.83
N THR A 16 -2.71 -17.28 -5.92
CA THR A 16 -3.32 -17.55 -7.23
C THR A 16 -2.41 -18.42 -8.10
N ASP A 17 -2.99 -19.07 -9.09
CA ASP A 17 -2.27 -19.73 -10.20
C ASP A 17 -2.35 -18.97 -11.52
N ALA A 18 -2.96 -17.77 -11.54
CA ALA A 18 -3.08 -16.94 -12.72
C ALA A 18 -1.73 -16.65 -13.40
N GLU A 19 -1.72 -16.59 -14.72
CA GLU A 19 -0.52 -16.33 -15.53
C GLU A 19 -0.40 -14.84 -15.96
N ALA A 20 -1.36 -13.99 -15.59
CA ALA A 20 -1.26 -12.55 -15.75
C ALA A 20 -2.12 -11.78 -14.75
N LEU A 21 -1.66 -10.58 -14.40
CA LEU A 21 -2.39 -9.56 -13.66
C LEU A 21 -2.66 -8.39 -14.60
N HIS A 22 -3.86 -7.85 -14.57
CA HIS A 22 -4.20 -6.58 -15.18
C HIS A 22 -4.72 -5.62 -14.13
N VAL A 23 -4.18 -4.41 -14.10
CA VAL A 23 -4.64 -3.33 -13.25
C VAL A 23 -4.74 -2.04 -14.06
N ALA A 24 -5.87 -1.35 -13.93
CA ALA A 24 -6.13 -0.08 -14.61
C ALA A 24 -6.90 0.89 -13.72
N GLY A 25 -6.64 2.16 -13.89
CA GLY A 25 -7.26 3.19 -13.08
C GLY A 25 -6.71 4.57 -13.34
N CYS A 26 -6.85 5.44 -12.35
CA CYS A 26 -6.19 6.74 -12.36
C CYS A 26 -5.68 7.10 -10.97
N THR A 27 -4.68 7.97 -10.95
CA THR A 27 -4.14 8.58 -9.75
C THR A 27 -4.54 10.04 -9.67
N ARG A 28 -4.60 10.56 -8.46
CA ARG A 28 -4.83 11.98 -8.15
C ARG A 28 -3.89 12.42 -7.06
N GLU A 29 -3.82 13.71 -6.85
CA GLU A 29 -3.04 14.31 -5.77
C GLU A 29 -3.46 13.71 -4.41
N GLY A 30 -2.49 13.17 -3.69
CA GLY A 30 -2.62 12.65 -2.32
C GLY A 30 -1.53 13.18 -1.39
N SER A 31 -0.59 13.97 -1.94
CA SER A 31 0.51 14.62 -1.20
C SER A 31 1.03 15.80 -2.00
N SER A 32 2.16 16.38 -1.56
CA SER A 32 2.90 17.41 -2.32
C SER A 32 3.83 16.83 -3.40
N GLN A 33 3.83 15.51 -3.60
CA GLN A 33 4.66 14.85 -4.59
C GLN A 33 3.86 14.57 -5.87
N ASP A 34 4.49 14.78 -7.02
CA ASP A 34 3.92 14.49 -8.34
C ASP A 34 4.38 13.11 -8.84
N VAL A 35 4.29 12.11 -7.99
CA VAL A 35 4.72 10.76 -8.35
C VAL A 35 3.73 9.72 -7.82
N TRP A 36 3.49 8.70 -8.63
CA TRP A 36 2.82 7.48 -8.20
C TRP A 36 3.69 6.27 -8.58
N GLY A 37 3.65 5.23 -7.76
CA GLY A 37 4.38 3.99 -8.02
C GLY A 37 3.63 2.80 -7.47
N PHE A 38 3.67 1.69 -8.22
CA PHE A 38 3.16 0.39 -7.81
C PHE A 38 4.33 -0.60 -7.73
N ASP A 39 4.34 -1.42 -6.69
CA ASP A 39 5.22 -2.58 -6.61
C ASP A 39 4.41 -3.87 -6.69
N LEU A 40 4.83 -4.76 -7.56
CA LEU A 40 4.31 -6.12 -7.63
C LEU A 40 5.34 -7.09 -7.06
N LEU A 41 5.00 -7.77 -5.98
CA LEU A 41 5.81 -8.83 -5.42
C LEU A 41 5.21 -10.19 -5.79
N VAL A 42 6.07 -11.14 -6.07
CA VAL A 42 5.72 -12.55 -6.23
C VAL A 42 6.50 -13.37 -5.21
N ASN A 43 5.80 -14.11 -4.37
CA ASN A 43 6.37 -14.90 -3.27
C ASN A 43 7.32 -14.07 -2.38
N GLY A 44 6.94 -12.80 -2.10
CA GLY A 44 7.69 -11.89 -1.23
C GLY A 44 8.89 -11.19 -1.89
N ALA A 45 9.20 -11.47 -3.15
CA ALA A 45 10.27 -10.79 -3.89
C ALA A 45 9.69 -9.76 -4.87
N LEU A 46 10.32 -8.59 -4.97
CA LEU A 46 9.95 -7.58 -5.97
C LEU A 46 10.09 -8.18 -7.38
N PHE A 47 8.98 -8.28 -8.07
CA PHE A 47 8.90 -8.88 -9.40
C PHE A 47 8.82 -7.84 -10.50
N ALA A 48 8.05 -6.77 -10.27
CA ALA A 48 7.90 -5.67 -11.21
C ALA A 48 7.56 -4.37 -10.46
N HIS A 49 7.95 -3.25 -11.05
CA HIS A 49 7.65 -1.90 -10.58
C HIS A 49 7.14 -1.07 -11.75
N ARG A 50 6.20 -0.18 -11.48
CA ARG A 50 5.76 0.84 -12.42
C ARG A 50 5.53 2.15 -11.68
N GLU A 51 6.07 3.24 -12.20
CA GLU A 51 5.87 4.59 -11.68
C GLU A 51 5.49 5.58 -12.80
N GLY A 52 4.99 6.73 -12.41
CA GLY A 52 4.64 7.83 -13.32
C GLY A 52 4.40 9.13 -12.56
N SER A 53 4.09 10.18 -13.31
CA SER A 53 3.75 11.51 -12.79
C SER A 53 2.23 11.68 -12.75
N ILE A 54 1.70 12.21 -11.66
CA ILE A 54 0.26 12.51 -11.52
C ILE A 54 -0.17 13.57 -12.53
N ALA A 55 0.68 14.57 -12.78
CA ALA A 55 0.39 15.65 -13.71
C ALA A 55 0.46 15.26 -15.19
N GLN A 56 1.39 14.33 -15.54
CA GLN A 56 1.66 13.96 -16.92
C GLN A 56 0.96 12.67 -17.35
N GLU A 57 0.86 11.71 -16.44
CA GLU A 57 0.30 10.38 -16.67
C GLU A 57 -0.60 9.97 -15.50
N PRO A 58 -1.75 10.65 -15.30
CA PRO A 58 -2.66 10.31 -14.21
C PRO A 58 -3.37 8.97 -14.42
N ASP A 59 -3.62 8.58 -15.66
CA ASP A 59 -4.23 7.30 -15.99
C ASP A 59 -3.17 6.23 -16.17
N PHE A 60 -3.44 5.05 -15.61
CA PHE A 60 -2.55 3.90 -15.76
C PHE A 60 -3.32 2.67 -16.26
N GLU A 61 -2.63 1.91 -17.08
CA GLU A 61 -3.00 0.54 -17.44
C GLU A 61 -1.73 -0.30 -17.41
N TRP A 62 -1.74 -1.36 -16.61
CA TRP A 62 -0.58 -2.22 -16.42
C TRP A 62 -0.98 -3.68 -16.51
N ARG A 63 -0.36 -4.38 -17.46
CA ARG A 63 -0.50 -5.83 -17.66
C ARG A 63 0.83 -6.49 -17.39
N VAL A 64 0.85 -7.46 -16.50
CA VAL A 64 2.05 -8.16 -16.10
C VAL A 64 1.84 -9.66 -16.27
N ALA A 65 2.73 -10.29 -17.03
CA ALA A 65 2.79 -11.75 -17.08
C ALA A 65 3.36 -12.28 -15.76
N LEU A 66 2.70 -13.25 -15.17
CA LEU A 66 3.08 -13.88 -13.91
C LEU A 66 3.71 -15.26 -14.16
N PRO A 67 4.59 -15.73 -13.28
CA PRO A 67 5.12 -17.08 -13.34
C PRO A 67 4.01 -18.13 -13.29
N LYS A 68 4.24 -19.30 -13.91
CA LYS A 68 3.31 -20.44 -13.83
C LYS A 68 3.26 -21.04 -12.43
N GLY A 69 2.16 -21.69 -12.12
CA GLY A 69 1.92 -22.39 -10.86
C GLY A 69 1.40 -21.49 -9.74
N THR A 70 1.08 -22.10 -8.61
CA THR A 70 0.55 -21.39 -7.44
C THR A 70 1.60 -20.47 -6.82
N LYS A 71 1.23 -19.24 -6.54
CA LYS A 71 2.08 -18.20 -5.96
C LYS A 71 1.28 -17.19 -5.17
N ARG A 72 1.94 -16.52 -4.22
CA ARG A 72 1.40 -15.31 -3.58
C ARG A 72 1.76 -14.10 -4.42
N VAL A 73 0.78 -13.27 -4.72
CA VAL A 73 0.92 -12.03 -5.47
C VAL A 73 0.49 -10.88 -4.59
N GLN A 74 1.37 -9.87 -4.44
CA GLN A 74 1.14 -8.69 -3.61
C GLN A 74 1.36 -7.44 -4.46
N LEU A 75 0.29 -6.67 -4.68
CA LEU A 75 0.34 -5.39 -5.38
C LEU A 75 0.24 -4.27 -4.36
N PHE A 76 1.33 -3.58 -4.10
CA PHE A 76 1.39 -2.39 -3.27
C PHE A 76 1.01 -1.16 -4.07
N PHE A 77 0.14 -0.35 -3.48
CA PHE A 77 -0.38 0.87 -4.08
C PHE A 77 0.48 2.08 -3.75
N PRO A 78 0.37 3.18 -4.56
CA PRO A 78 1.12 4.40 -4.33
C PRO A 78 0.94 4.97 -2.93
N CYS A 79 2.03 5.22 -2.22
CA CYS A 79 1.98 5.82 -0.89
C CYS A 79 1.58 7.30 -0.89
N LEU A 80 1.79 8.00 -2.01
CA LEU A 80 1.75 9.46 -2.08
C LEU A 80 0.62 10.00 -2.96
N ALA A 81 -0.15 9.11 -3.59
CA ALA A 81 -1.25 9.46 -4.49
C ALA A 81 -2.56 8.79 -4.06
N GLU A 82 -3.68 9.47 -4.30
CA GLU A 82 -4.98 8.82 -4.32
C GLU A 82 -5.06 7.90 -5.53
N THR A 83 -5.45 6.65 -5.34
CA THR A 83 -5.62 5.67 -6.41
C THR A 83 -7.09 5.29 -6.57
N ARG A 84 -7.59 5.40 -7.79
CA ARG A 84 -8.94 4.99 -8.16
C ARG A 84 -8.85 3.87 -9.18
N LEU A 85 -9.13 2.66 -8.74
CA LEU A 85 -9.16 1.49 -9.60
C LEU A 85 -10.42 1.49 -10.47
N ARG A 86 -10.23 1.21 -11.76
CA ARG A 86 -11.29 0.83 -12.69
C ARG A 86 -11.35 -0.67 -12.88
N GLU A 87 -10.19 -1.32 -12.87
CA GLU A 87 -10.05 -2.75 -13.04
C GLU A 87 -8.88 -3.29 -12.23
N LEU A 88 -9.09 -4.45 -11.64
CA LEU A 88 -8.06 -5.34 -11.10
C LEU A 88 -8.53 -6.76 -11.41
N SER A 89 -7.85 -7.44 -12.31
CA SER A 89 -8.26 -8.76 -12.76
C SER A 89 -7.07 -9.70 -12.95
N LEU A 90 -7.36 -10.98 -12.77
CA LEU A 90 -6.44 -12.08 -13.04
C LEU A 90 -6.83 -12.78 -14.34
N SER A 91 -5.85 -13.35 -15.05
CA SER A 91 -6.12 -14.03 -16.31
C SER A 91 -6.79 -15.39 -16.14
N GLY A 92 -7.68 -15.74 -17.08
CA GLY A 92 -8.23 -17.08 -17.24
C GLY A 92 -9.17 -17.51 -16.11
N GLU A 93 -9.40 -18.82 -16.03
CA GLU A 93 -10.14 -19.48 -14.94
C GLU A 93 -9.21 -19.79 -13.75
N SER A 94 -8.57 -18.75 -13.21
CA SER A 94 -7.66 -18.88 -12.09
C SER A 94 -8.39 -18.73 -10.76
N PHE A 95 -7.88 -19.39 -9.72
CA PHE A 95 -8.37 -19.12 -8.36
C PHE A 95 -7.69 -17.86 -7.78
N ALA A 96 -8.38 -17.23 -6.84
CA ALA A 96 -7.80 -16.22 -5.96
C ALA A 96 -8.31 -16.45 -4.55
N ARG A 97 -7.40 -16.55 -3.58
CA ARG A 97 -7.78 -16.68 -2.17
C ARG A 97 -6.93 -15.76 -1.29
N LYS A 98 -7.53 -15.30 -0.19
CA LYS A 98 -6.79 -14.53 0.83
C LYS A 98 -5.68 -15.40 1.41
N PRO A 99 -4.43 -14.91 1.50
CA PRO A 99 -3.36 -15.65 2.16
C PRO A 99 -3.57 -15.70 3.68
N ALA A 100 -2.91 -16.64 4.35
CA ALA A 100 -2.85 -16.66 5.80
C ALA A 100 -1.83 -15.61 6.28
N TYR A 101 -2.20 -14.88 7.35
CA TYR A 101 -1.32 -13.95 8.05
C TYR A 101 -1.02 -14.47 9.45
N ASP A 102 0.18 -14.18 9.96
CA ASP A 102 0.61 -14.58 11.29
C ASP A 102 0.13 -13.62 12.38
N CYS A 103 -0.09 -12.36 12.02
CA CYS A 103 -0.62 -11.34 12.93
C CYS A 103 -1.29 -10.18 12.17
N ARG A 104 -1.93 -9.31 12.94
CA ARG A 104 -2.53 -8.04 12.46
C ARG A 104 -1.73 -6.87 13.03
N LEU A 105 -1.27 -6.00 12.14
CA LEU A 105 -0.44 -4.85 12.44
C LEU A 105 -1.21 -3.55 12.20
N LEU A 106 -1.25 -2.68 13.20
CA LEU A 106 -1.71 -1.30 13.06
C LEU A 106 -0.51 -0.37 13.08
N CYS A 107 -0.37 0.47 12.05
CA CYS A 107 0.64 1.51 11.98
C CYS A 107 -0.02 2.88 12.13
N LEU A 108 0.36 3.63 13.17
CA LEU A 108 -0.03 5.01 13.43
C LEU A 108 1.18 5.91 13.27
N GLY A 109 1.02 7.04 12.60
CA GLY A 109 2.15 7.95 12.39
C GLY A 109 1.86 9.09 11.43
N ASP A 110 2.91 9.80 11.12
CA ASP A 110 2.92 10.94 10.22
C ASP A 110 3.34 10.56 8.78
N SER A 111 3.93 11.52 8.05
CA SER A 111 4.40 11.33 6.67
C SER A 111 5.41 10.21 6.50
N ILE A 112 6.25 9.96 7.51
CA ILE A 112 7.27 8.90 7.45
C ILE A 112 6.59 7.53 7.42
N THR A 113 5.58 7.34 8.27
CA THR A 113 4.77 6.11 8.30
C THR A 113 3.92 5.95 7.04
N GLN A 114 3.46 7.06 6.46
CA GLN A 114 2.74 7.06 5.19
C GLN A 114 3.64 6.64 4.01
N GLY A 115 4.96 6.78 4.11
CA GLY A 115 5.92 6.48 3.06
C GLY A 115 6.30 7.71 2.22
N TYR A 116 6.36 8.90 2.84
CA TYR A 116 6.76 10.14 2.16
C TYR A 116 8.16 10.00 1.55
N THR A 117 8.29 10.43 0.29
CA THR A 117 9.49 10.29 -0.57
C THR A 117 9.85 8.87 -1.02
N VAL A 118 9.04 7.87 -0.71
CA VAL A 118 9.29 6.50 -1.15
C VAL A 118 8.67 6.25 -2.52
N HIS A 119 9.50 6.03 -3.54
CA HIS A 119 9.05 5.70 -4.90
C HIS A 119 8.58 4.24 -5.03
N PHE A 120 9.19 3.33 -4.28
CA PHE A 120 8.82 1.91 -4.21
C PHE A 120 7.95 1.66 -2.98
N PRO A 121 6.62 1.55 -3.12
CA PRO A 121 5.71 1.42 -1.98
C PRO A 121 6.06 0.26 -1.04
N SER A 122 6.55 -0.86 -1.56
CA SER A 122 6.94 -2.02 -0.76
C SER A 122 8.11 -1.73 0.20
N LEU A 123 8.90 -0.67 -0.08
CA LEU A 123 10.02 -0.23 0.75
C LEU A 123 9.62 0.80 1.83
N ALA A 124 8.38 1.29 1.84
CA ALA A 124 7.89 2.06 2.99
C ALA A 124 8.00 1.18 4.26
N TYR A 125 8.56 1.74 5.35
CA TYR A 125 8.91 0.92 6.51
C TYR A 125 7.71 0.14 7.08
N ALA A 126 6.51 0.73 7.07
CA ALA A 126 5.28 0.07 7.52
C ALA A 126 4.96 -1.18 6.68
N ASN A 127 5.13 -1.09 5.35
CA ASN A 127 4.96 -2.20 4.43
C ASN A 127 6.07 -3.24 4.59
N GLY A 128 7.33 -2.79 4.74
CA GLY A 128 8.46 -3.67 5.01
C GLY A 128 8.30 -4.45 6.33
N LEU A 129 7.78 -3.79 7.37
CA LEU A 129 7.47 -4.45 8.64
C LEU A 129 6.34 -5.46 8.50
N ALA A 130 5.27 -5.13 7.75
CA ALA A 130 4.17 -6.04 7.46
C ALA A 130 4.64 -7.28 6.70
N LEU A 131 5.52 -7.11 5.71
CA LEU A 131 6.13 -8.22 4.98
C LEU A 131 6.99 -9.11 5.90
N ALA A 132 7.85 -8.50 6.72
CA ALA A 132 8.74 -9.23 7.63
C ALA A 132 7.98 -10.03 8.71
N LEU A 133 6.80 -9.55 9.12
CA LEU A 133 5.95 -10.19 10.11
C LEU A 133 4.87 -11.10 9.49
N ASN A 134 4.80 -11.19 8.17
CA ASN A 134 3.65 -11.77 7.46
C ASN A 134 2.31 -11.28 8.04
N ALA A 135 2.18 -9.95 8.16
CA ALA A 135 1.06 -9.31 8.84
C ALA A 135 -0.01 -8.78 7.88
N GLU A 136 -1.28 -8.92 8.26
CA GLU A 136 -2.34 -8.07 7.72
C GLU A 136 -2.18 -6.67 8.32
N CYS A 137 -1.84 -5.69 7.47
CA CYS A 137 -1.49 -4.34 7.93
C CYS A 137 -2.60 -3.32 7.66
N LEU A 138 -2.92 -2.53 8.67
CA LEU A 138 -3.69 -1.31 8.54
C LEU A 138 -2.77 -0.12 8.84
N ASN A 139 -2.52 0.71 7.82
CA ASN A 139 -1.75 1.94 7.96
C ASN A 139 -2.71 3.13 8.05
N GLN A 140 -2.79 3.76 9.21
CA GLN A 140 -3.62 4.94 9.50
C GLN A 140 -2.76 6.20 9.70
N SER A 141 -1.66 6.31 8.98
CA SER A 141 -0.81 7.48 9.01
C SER A 141 -1.32 8.59 8.09
N ILE A 142 -1.09 9.84 8.49
CA ILE A 142 -1.44 11.02 7.71
C ILE A 142 -0.25 11.99 7.71
N ALA A 143 0.20 12.41 6.53
CA ALA A 143 1.30 13.34 6.38
C ALA A 143 0.97 14.70 7.00
N GLY A 144 1.89 15.21 7.84
CA GLY A 144 1.76 16.49 8.53
C GLY A 144 1.03 16.41 9.87
N GLU A 145 0.53 15.24 10.26
CA GLU A 145 -0.13 15.08 11.55
C GLU A 145 0.87 15.09 12.71
N THR A 146 0.42 15.64 13.84
CA THR A 146 1.08 15.58 15.15
C THR A 146 0.45 14.47 15.98
N PHE A 147 1.13 14.07 17.05
CA PHE A 147 0.57 13.07 17.95
C PHE A 147 -0.69 13.58 18.65
N ASN A 148 -1.82 12.96 18.37
CA ASN A 148 -3.11 13.25 19.04
C ASN A 148 -3.73 11.94 19.54
N PRO A 149 -3.76 11.71 20.88
CA PRO A 149 -4.36 10.50 21.45
C PRO A 149 -5.85 10.34 21.14
N GLU A 150 -6.57 11.43 20.86
CA GLU A 150 -8.00 11.40 20.54
C GLU A 150 -8.30 10.77 19.18
N MET A 151 -7.28 10.65 18.29
CA MET A 151 -7.42 9.94 17.02
C MET A 151 -7.53 8.43 17.19
N VAL A 152 -7.15 7.90 18.34
CA VAL A 152 -7.26 6.48 18.67
C VAL A 152 -8.56 6.26 19.40
N ASP A 153 -9.68 6.34 18.69
CA ASP A 153 -10.95 5.88 19.24
C ASP A 153 -11.05 4.35 19.12
N GLY A 154 -11.79 3.71 19.96
CA GLY A 154 -11.93 2.25 19.97
C GLY A 154 -12.70 1.66 18.77
N SER A 155 -12.95 2.43 17.70
CA SER A 155 -13.78 2.04 16.56
C SER A 155 -12.99 1.39 15.40
N ILE A 156 -11.71 1.06 15.61
CA ILE A 156 -10.87 0.44 14.60
C ILE A 156 -11.41 -0.96 14.28
N ALA A 157 -11.77 -1.18 13.01
CA ALA A 157 -12.31 -2.47 12.55
C ALA A 157 -11.32 -3.63 12.68
N LEU A 158 -10.02 -3.33 12.59
CA LEU A 158 -8.94 -4.29 12.81
C LEU A 158 -8.69 -4.41 14.33
N GLN A 159 -8.75 -5.63 14.86
CA GLN A 159 -8.28 -5.93 16.22
C GLN A 159 -6.77 -6.24 16.12
N PRO A 160 -5.87 -5.27 16.35
CA PRO A 160 -4.44 -5.47 16.12
C PRO A 160 -3.80 -6.37 17.18
N ASP A 161 -2.91 -7.24 16.73
CA ASP A 161 -2.03 -8.00 17.62
C ASP A 161 -0.75 -7.19 17.95
N ARG A 162 -0.40 -6.26 17.06
CA ARG A 162 0.75 -5.36 17.19
C ARG A 162 0.38 -3.94 16.72
N VAL A 163 0.95 -2.95 17.40
CA VAL A 163 0.77 -1.53 17.06
C VAL A 163 2.14 -0.86 16.99
N THR A 164 2.36 -0.06 15.94
CA THR A 164 3.48 0.88 15.89
C THR A 164 2.94 2.31 15.98
N ILE A 165 3.62 3.16 16.75
CA ILE A 165 3.31 4.58 16.90
C ILE A 165 4.58 5.35 16.59
N ALA A 166 4.58 6.11 15.48
CA ALA A 166 5.75 6.84 14.99
C ALA A 166 5.37 8.26 14.60
N TYR A 167 5.30 9.12 15.61
CA TYR A 167 5.13 10.57 15.52
C TYR A 167 6.35 11.28 16.07
N GLY A 168 6.39 12.59 15.98
CA GLY A 168 7.40 13.44 16.61
C GLY A 168 8.03 14.44 15.67
N THR A 169 8.17 14.12 14.37
CA THR A 169 8.76 15.04 13.41
C THR A 169 7.99 16.36 13.29
N ASN A 170 6.67 16.30 13.26
CA ASN A 170 5.82 17.48 13.19
C ASN A 170 5.61 18.12 14.56
N ASP A 171 5.59 17.31 15.63
CA ASP A 171 5.41 17.79 17.02
C ASP A 171 6.57 18.67 17.47
N TRP A 172 7.79 18.42 16.96
CA TRP A 172 8.98 19.22 17.29
C TRP A 172 8.90 20.65 16.76
N ASN A 173 8.11 20.90 15.70
CA ASN A 173 8.00 22.19 15.02
C ASN A 173 6.72 22.97 15.39
N CYS A 174 5.97 22.53 16.39
CA CYS A 174 4.75 23.18 16.90
C CYS A 174 5.03 24.12 18.07
#